data_d39beb112219042211a0b7d1094b6bfb
#
_entry.id   d39beb112219042211a0b7d1094b6bfb
#
_cell.length_a   1.000
_cell.length_b   1.000
_cell.length_c   1.000
_cell.angle_alpha   90.00
_cell.angle_beta   90.00
_cell.angle_gamma   90.00
#
_symmetry.space_group_name_H-M   'P 1'
#
loop_
_entity.id
_entity.type
_entity.pdbx_description
1 polymer ?
#
loop_
_entity_poly.entity_id
_entity_poly.type
_entity_poly.pdbx_seq_one_letter_code
_entity_poly.pdbx_strand_id
1 'polypeptide(L)'
;LIALPFQGAAQRQGNSVFVNKAFEPYEDQWLFLSKVVKVSEEKAKEVVRRSAGGPLSGLAYGRQIAGSDSDGEPWRCPKRALLTPRDFPAMVHIIKADMLYVSKEGLSPAARNRLLRLAAFGNPEFCRAQAMRQSVFGKPRIICLAEERGGYIALPRGAEKKLVELLKESGVPYRVSDERFVGPGIRVSFNGELRDGQSEAVERLLGFENGILSAPTGFGKTVIGAAVIAQLKT
;
A
#
# COMPACT_ATOMS: atom_id res chain seq x y z
N LEU A 1 0.65 0.56 -25.62
CA LEU A 1 0.41 -0.36 -26.73
C LEU A 1 0.32 -1.76 -26.15
N ILE A 2 -0.85 -2.38 -26.26
CA ILE A 2 -1.05 -3.80 -25.91
C ILE A 2 -0.76 -4.57 -27.19
N ALA A 3 0.23 -5.47 -27.14
CA ALA A 3 0.49 -6.39 -28.24
C ALA A 3 -0.70 -7.35 -28.36
N LEU A 4 -1.38 -7.34 -29.47
CA LEU A 4 -2.45 -8.30 -29.74
C LEU A 4 -1.85 -9.67 -30.08
N PRO A 5 -2.50 -10.77 -29.68
CA PRO A 5 -2.13 -12.11 -30.14
C PRO A 5 -2.10 -12.14 -31.67
N PHE A 6 -1.17 -12.92 -32.25
CA PHE A 6 -1.04 -13.11 -33.69
C PHE A 6 -0.60 -11.89 -34.52
N GLN A 7 0.05 -10.89 -33.91
CA GLN A 7 0.71 -9.86 -34.73
C GLN A 7 1.79 -10.50 -35.60
N GLY A 8 1.70 -10.31 -36.91
CA GLY A 8 2.49 -11.07 -37.90
C GLY A 8 4.01 -10.99 -37.74
N ALA A 9 4.57 -9.88 -37.24
CA ALA A 9 6.00 -9.78 -36.95
C ALA A 9 6.40 -10.59 -35.71
N ALA A 10 5.63 -10.53 -34.64
CA ALA A 10 5.87 -11.26 -33.40
C ALA A 10 5.66 -12.78 -33.58
N GLN A 11 4.65 -13.17 -34.36
CA GLN A 11 4.36 -14.57 -34.67
C GLN A 11 5.48 -15.23 -35.45
N ARG A 12 6.06 -14.53 -36.43
CA ARG A 12 7.21 -15.05 -37.20
C ARG A 12 8.47 -15.29 -36.35
N GLN A 13 8.57 -14.63 -35.20
CA GLN A 13 9.66 -14.80 -34.24
C GLN A 13 9.32 -15.82 -33.14
N GLY A 14 8.20 -16.54 -33.25
CA GLY A 14 7.72 -17.47 -32.22
C GLY A 14 7.14 -16.80 -30.99
N ASN A 15 6.94 -15.47 -31.03
CA ASN A 15 6.30 -14.71 -29.94
C ASN A 15 4.77 -14.58 -30.20
N SER A 16 4.00 -14.41 -29.13
CA SER A 16 2.54 -14.27 -29.21
C SER A 16 1.82 -15.47 -29.83
N VAL A 17 2.28 -16.69 -29.56
CA VAL A 17 1.70 -17.96 -29.97
C VAL A 17 1.13 -18.73 -28.79
N PHE A 18 0.11 -19.56 -29.02
CA PHE A 18 -0.34 -20.51 -28.03
C PHE A 18 0.60 -21.71 -27.98
N VAL A 19 0.94 -22.15 -26.78
CA VAL A 19 1.84 -23.28 -26.53
C VAL A 19 1.11 -24.38 -25.73
N ASN A 20 1.57 -25.60 -25.88
CA ASN A 20 1.13 -26.72 -25.09
C ASN A 20 1.80 -26.72 -23.68
N LYS A 21 1.51 -27.73 -22.85
CA LYS A 21 2.11 -27.89 -21.51
C LYS A 21 3.62 -28.08 -21.52
N ALA A 22 4.20 -28.49 -22.65
CA ALA A 22 5.63 -28.64 -22.85
C ALA A 22 6.28 -27.35 -23.43
N PHE A 23 5.51 -26.24 -23.49
CA PHE A 23 5.94 -24.96 -24.09
C PHE A 23 6.24 -25.02 -25.60
N GLU A 24 5.71 -26.02 -26.31
CA GLU A 24 5.83 -26.11 -27.75
C GLU A 24 4.64 -25.39 -28.41
N PRO A 25 4.85 -24.59 -29.47
CA PRO A 25 3.78 -23.95 -30.21
C PRO A 25 2.83 -24.98 -30.87
N TYR A 26 1.53 -24.72 -30.83
CA TYR A 26 0.59 -25.49 -31.63
C TYR A 26 0.82 -25.25 -33.12
N GLU A 27 0.77 -26.29 -33.94
CA GLU A 27 0.99 -26.20 -35.40
C GLU A 27 -0.06 -25.26 -36.07
N ASP A 28 -1.32 -25.42 -35.70
CA ASP A 28 -2.41 -24.55 -36.14
C ASP A 28 -2.98 -23.75 -34.97
N GLN A 29 -2.55 -22.52 -34.86
CA GLN A 29 -2.93 -21.57 -33.83
C GLN A 29 -4.42 -21.17 -33.91
N TRP A 30 -4.96 -21.09 -35.12
CA TRP A 30 -6.34 -20.70 -35.35
C TRP A 30 -7.30 -21.85 -35.02
N LEU A 31 -6.93 -23.06 -35.40
CA LEU A 31 -7.68 -24.26 -35.04
C LEU A 31 -7.70 -24.44 -33.51
N PHE A 32 -6.57 -24.20 -32.84
CA PHE A 32 -6.53 -24.22 -31.37
C PHE A 32 -7.47 -23.18 -30.80
N LEU A 33 -7.39 -21.92 -31.24
CA LEU A 33 -8.24 -20.82 -30.76
C LEU A 33 -9.73 -21.10 -30.97
N SER A 34 -10.10 -21.71 -32.09
CA SER A 34 -11.50 -22.06 -32.39
C SER A 34 -12.07 -23.13 -31.44
N LYS A 35 -11.20 -23.98 -30.88
CA LYS A 35 -11.57 -25.06 -29.95
C LYS A 35 -11.51 -24.63 -28.48
N VAL A 36 -10.95 -23.45 -28.17
CA VAL A 36 -10.88 -22.95 -26.79
C VAL A 36 -12.29 -22.71 -26.27
N VAL A 37 -12.62 -23.39 -25.17
CA VAL A 37 -13.88 -23.21 -24.48
C VAL A 37 -13.89 -21.85 -23.80
N LYS A 38 -14.88 -21.01 -24.14
CA LYS A 38 -15.05 -19.72 -23.47
C LYS A 38 -15.41 -19.93 -22.00
N VAL A 39 -14.73 -19.21 -21.13
CA VAL A 39 -15.04 -19.22 -19.71
C VAL A 39 -16.37 -18.53 -19.50
N SER A 40 -17.31 -19.17 -18.80
CA SER A 40 -18.57 -18.55 -18.43
C SER A 40 -18.35 -17.38 -17.46
N GLU A 41 -19.26 -16.42 -17.48
CA GLU A 41 -19.20 -15.26 -16.58
C GLU A 41 -19.16 -15.66 -15.10
N GLU A 42 -19.91 -16.71 -14.74
CA GLU A 42 -19.94 -17.27 -13.38
C GLU A 42 -18.58 -17.82 -12.95
N LYS A 43 -17.94 -18.58 -13.85
CA LYS A 43 -16.60 -19.16 -13.60
C LYS A 43 -15.52 -18.09 -13.55
N ALA A 44 -15.62 -17.04 -14.37
CA ALA A 44 -14.75 -15.88 -14.31
C ALA A 44 -14.91 -15.14 -12.98
N LYS A 45 -16.15 -14.91 -12.50
CA LYS A 45 -16.45 -14.33 -11.21
C LYS A 45 -15.91 -15.15 -10.05
N GLU A 46 -15.98 -16.48 -10.14
CA GLU A 46 -15.42 -17.38 -9.13
C GLU A 46 -13.89 -17.30 -9.06
N VAL A 47 -13.20 -17.31 -10.22
CA VAL A 47 -11.74 -17.15 -10.29
C VAL A 47 -11.32 -15.80 -9.72
N VAL A 48 -12.01 -14.72 -10.08
CA VAL A 48 -11.75 -13.38 -9.52
C VAL A 48 -11.94 -13.38 -8.01
N ARG A 49 -12.99 -14.04 -7.50
CA ARG A 49 -13.25 -14.15 -6.05
C ARG A 49 -12.15 -14.91 -5.31
N ARG A 50 -11.66 -16.01 -5.88
CA ARG A 50 -10.52 -16.78 -5.32
C ARG A 50 -9.22 -15.98 -5.37
N SER A 51 -8.98 -15.23 -6.44
CA SER A 51 -7.79 -14.38 -6.60
C SER A 51 -7.84 -13.12 -5.75
N ALA A 52 -9.03 -12.65 -5.37
CA ALA A 52 -9.20 -11.49 -4.51
C ALA A 52 -8.71 -11.67 -3.07
N GLY A 53 -8.38 -12.91 -2.67
CA GLY A 53 -7.78 -13.23 -1.37
C GLY A 53 -6.25 -13.20 -1.32
N GLY A 54 -5.56 -12.94 -2.42
CA GLY A 54 -4.09 -12.91 -2.46
C GLY A 54 -3.49 -11.53 -2.11
N PRO A 55 -2.24 -11.50 -1.61
CA PRO A 55 -1.59 -10.27 -1.13
C PRO A 55 -1.39 -9.18 -2.20
N LEU A 56 -1.44 -9.53 -3.48
CA LEU A 56 -1.29 -8.59 -4.61
C LEU A 56 -2.61 -8.10 -5.22
N SER A 57 -3.74 -8.71 -4.86
CA SER A 57 -5.05 -8.34 -5.44
C SER A 57 -5.53 -6.96 -5.00
N GLY A 58 -5.03 -6.44 -3.88
CA GLY A 58 -5.34 -5.10 -3.39
C GLY A 58 -4.71 -3.95 -4.20
N LEU A 59 -3.69 -4.25 -4.99
CA LEU A 59 -2.98 -3.28 -5.84
C LEU A 59 -3.46 -3.32 -7.30
N ALA A 60 -4.13 -4.38 -7.70
CA ALA A 60 -4.81 -4.40 -8.98
C ALA A 60 -5.84 -3.25 -8.96
N TYR A 61 -5.77 -2.38 -9.91
CA TYR A 61 -6.77 -1.35 -10.20
C TYR A 61 -8.15 -2.01 -10.30
N GLY A 62 -8.68 -2.37 -9.16
CA GLY A 62 -10.01 -2.90 -9.05
C GLY A 62 -10.99 -1.73 -9.17
N ARG A 63 -11.47 -1.46 -10.38
CA ARG A 63 -12.89 -1.25 -10.49
C ARG A 63 -13.50 -2.39 -9.69
N GLN A 64 -13.89 -2.14 -8.44
CA GLN A 64 -14.81 -3.05 -7.78
C GLN A 64 -16.02 -3.12 -8.69
N ILE A 65 -16.16 -4.25 -9.39
CA ILE A 65 -17.45 -4.69 -9.87
C ILE A 65 -18.18 -5.07 -8.58
N ALA A 66 -18.65 -4.05 -7.86
CA ALA A 66 -19.66 -4.25 -6.86
C ALA A 66 -20.87 -4.74 -7.63
N GLY A 67 -21.19 -6.01 -7.46
CA GLY A 67 -22.50 -6.52 -7.83
C GLY A 67 -23.54 -5.87 -6.93
N SER A 68 -23.95 -4.69 -7.30
CA SER A 68 -25.23 -4.13 -6.99
C SER A 68 -25.86 -3.80 -8.34
N ASP A 69 -26.94 -4.48 -8.65
CA ASP A 69 -27.92 -4.08 -9.66
C ASP A 69 -28.47 -2.70 -9.26
N SER A 70 -27.62 -1.68 -9.35
CA SER A 70 -28.08 -0.31 -9.34
C SER A 70 -28.15 0.09 -10.80
N ASP A 71 -29.37 0.35 -11.28
CA ASP A 71 -29.71 1.05 -12.53
C ASP A 71 -29.08 2.46 -12.58
N GLY A 72 -27.82 2.57 -12.15
CA GLY A 72 -27.05 3.80 -12.12
C GLY A 72 -26.38 4.03 -13.46
N GLU A 73 -26.49 5.24 -13.95
CA GLU A 73 -25.82 5.71 -15.15
C GLU A 73 -24.34 5.31 -15.17
N PRO A 74 -23.84 4.58 -16.18
CA PRO A 74 -22.48 3.98 -16.18
C PRO A 74 -21.33 4.99 -16.06
N TRP A 75 -21.59 6.26 -16.34
CA TRP A 75 -20.63 7.35 -16.25
C TRP A 75 -20.55 7.98 -14.85
N ARG A 76 -21.46 7.68 -13.95
CA ARG A 76 -21.35 8.07 -12.55
C ARG A 76 -20.37 7.13 -11.85
N CYS A 77 -19.19 7.63 -11.49
CA CYS A 77 -18.27 6.87 -10.66
C CYS A 77 -19.00 6.43 -9.39
N PRO A 78 -19.06 5.12 -9.09
CA PRO A 78 -19.64 4.67 -7.84
C PRO A 78 -18.95 5.40 -6.70
N LYS A 79 -19.73 6.04 -5.83
CA LYS A 79 -19.20 6.61 -4.57
C LYS A 79 -18.41 5.51 -3.90
N ARG A 80 -17.19 5.80 -3.43
CA ARG A 80 -16.37 4.84 -2.69
C ARG A 80 -17.27 4.15 -1.69
N ALA A 81 -17.34 2.81 -1.74
CA ALA A 81 -18.07 2.05 -0.75
C ALA A 81 -17.53 2.46 0.63
N LEU A 82 -18.37 3.09 1.42
CA LEU A 82 -18.05 3.47 2.78
C LEU A 82 -17.93 2.17 3.57
N LEU A 83 -16.83 2.03 4.31
CA LEU A 83 -16.69 0.93 5.25
C LEU A 83 -17.72 1.09 6.36
N THR A 84 -18.30 -0.02 6.74
CA THR A 84 -19.28 -0.10 7.80
C THR A 84 -18.68 -0.81 9.01
N PRO A 85 -19.26 -0.72 10.22
CA PRO A 85 -18.79 -1.48 11.37
C PRO A 85 -18.74 -3.00 11.12
N ARG A 86 -19.56 -3.52 10.19
CA ARG A 86 -19.57 -4.96 9.83
C ARG A 86 -18.33 -5.43 9.09
N ASP A 87 -17.55 -4.50 8.55
CA ASP A 87 -16.29 -4.80 7.86
C ASP A 87 -15.13 -5.04 8.82
N PHE A 88 -15.34 -4.77 10.10
CA PHE A 88 -14.35 -4.87 11.16
C PHE A 88 -14.82 -5.81 12.27
N PRO A 89 -13.91 -6.33 13.11
CA PRO A 89 -14.29 -7.00 14.35
C PRO A 89 -14.96 -6.02 15.32
N ALA A 90 -15.62 -6.53 16.35
CA ALA A 90 -16.32 -5.71 17.36
C ALA A 90 -15.41 -4.65 18.01
N MET A 91 -14.10 -4.92 18.09
CA MET A 91 -13.08 -3.98 18.55
C MET A 91 -11.79 -4.22 17.75
N VAL A 92 -11.18 -3.16 17.26
CA VAL A 92 -9.90 -3.22 16.56
C VAL A 92 -8.77 -2.98 17.56
N HIS A 93 -7.84 -3.94 17.67
CA HIS A 93 -6.62 -3.79 18.46
C HIS A 93 -5.49 -3.28 17.58
N ILE A 94 -4.93 -2.14 17.97
CA ILE A 94 -3.76 -1.51 17.35
C ILE A 94 -2.59 -1.69 18.30
N ILE A 95 -1.54 -2.37 17.85
CA ILE A 95 -0.29 -2.52 18.60
C ILE A 95 0.71 -1.55 18.00
N LYS A 96 1.20 -0.63 18.82
CA LYS A 96 2.21 0.37 18.45
C LYS A 96 3.59 -0.11 18.90
N ALA A 97 4.43 -0.53 17.92
CA ALA A 97 5.77 -1.03 18.15
C ALA A 97 6.76 -0.37 17.15
N ASP A 98 7.62 -1.13 16.47
CA ASP A 98 8.42 -0.65 15.34
C ASP A 98 7.53 -0.12 14.20
N MET A 99 6.36 -0.74 14.02
CA MET A 99 5.27 -0.32 13.15
C MET A 99 3.95 -0.31 13.92
N LEU A 100 2.85 0.01 13.25
CA LEU A 100 1.49 -0.14 13.78
C LEU A 100 0.93 -1.46 13.25
N TYR A 101 0.61 -2.37 14.15
CA TYR A 101 0.06 -3.68 13.81
C TYR A 101 -1.44 -3.72 14.06
N VAL A 102 -2.18 -4.16 13.05
CA VAL A 102 -3.64 -4.38 13.13
C VAL A 102 -3.90 -5.84 12.80
N SER A 103 -4.61 -6.56 13.68
CA SER A 103 -4.98 -7.96 13.41
C SER A 103 -5.84 -8.08 12.16
N LYS A 104 -5.56 -9.09 11.33
CA LYS A 104 -6.39 -9.42 10.16
C LYS A 104 -7.67 -10.17 10.53
N GLU A 105 -7.73 -10.69 11.74
CA GLU A 105 -8.86 -11.47 12.20
C GLU A 105 -10.13 -10.61 12.25
N GLY A 106 -11.21 -11.12 11.67
CA GLY A 106 -12.49 -10.41 11.61
C GLY A 106 -12.53 -9.21 10.64
N LEU A 107 -11.45 -8.92 9.91
CA LEU A 107 -11.47 -7.88 8.88
C LEU A 107 -12.05 -8.41 7.56
N SER A 108 -13.00 -7.67 6.97
CA SER A 108 -13.44 -7.94 5.61
C SER A 108 -12.32 -7.69 4.58
N PRO A 109 -12.39 -8.27 3.38
CA PRO A 109 -11.44 -7.95 2.31
C PRO A 109 -11.42 -6.45 1.96
N ALA A 110 -12.56 -5.76 2.07
CA ALA A 110 -12.68 -4.33 1.83
C ALA A 110 -11.90 -3.52 2.87
N ALA A 111 -12.04 -3.87 4.17
CA ALA A 111 -11.32 -3.24 5.25
C ALA A 111 -9.81 -3.47 5.13
N ARG A 112 -9.35 -4.70 4.83
CA ARG A 112 -7.93 -5.01 4.59
C ARG A 112 -7.36 -4.15 3.48
N ASN A 113 -8.02 -4.09 2.33
CA ASN A 113 -7.58 -3.26 1.20
C ASN A 113 -7.54 -1.79 1.56
N ARG A 114 -8.48 -1.31 2.36
CA ARG A 114 -8.50 0.08 2.80
C ARG A 114 -7.34 0.39 3.75
N LEU A 115 -7.02 -0.51 4.67
CA LEU A 115 -5.87 -0.39 5.57
C LEU A 115 -4.56 -0.34 4.80
N LEU A 116 -4.33 -1.26 3.87
CA LEU A 116 -3.13 -1.25 3.01
C LEU A 116 -2.98 0.06 2.24
N ARG A 117 -4.09 0.64 1.78
CA ARG A 117 -4.10 1.93 1.05
C ARG A 117 -3.79 3.14 1.92
N LEU A 118 -3.88 3.05 3.25
CA LEU A 118 -3.49 4.17 4.13
C LEU A 118 -2.01 4.52 3.99
N ALA A 119 -1.17 3.52 3.70
CA ALA A 119 0.26 3.68 3.50
C ALA A 119 0.69 3.54 2.02
N ALA A 120 -0.24 3.71 1.08
CA ALA A 120 0.04 3.63 -0.34
C ALA A 120 -0.06 5.01 -1.00
N PHE A 121 0.87 5.28 -1.92
CA PHE A 121 0.91 6.54 -2.67
C PHE A 121 1.44 6.32 -4.09
N GLY A 122 1.16 7.29 -4.97
CA GLY A 122 1.65 7.28 -6.34
C GLY A 122 3.17 7.41 -6.40
N ASN A 123 3.83 6.58 -7.21
CA ASN A 123 5.27 6.65 -7.39
C ASN A 123 5.67 7.88 -8.23
N PRO A 124 6.41 8.86 -7.64
CA PRO A 124 6.81 10.07 -8.36
C PRO A 124 7.69 9.78 -9.58
N GLU A 125 8.54 8.75 -9.49
CA GLU A 125 9.40 8.35 -10.61
C GLU A 125 8.61 7.78 -11.78
N PHE A 126 7.57 6.98 -11.49
CA PHE A 126 6.65 6.50 -12.51
C PHE A 126 5.95 7.66 -13.20
N CYS A 127 5.38 8.60 -12.43
CA CYS A 127 4.68 9.76 -12.95
C CYS A 127 5.62 10.64 -13.80
N ARG A 128 6.86 10.86 -13.35
CA ARG A 128 7.86 11.64 -14.09
C ARG A 128 8.23 10.95 -15.41
N ALA A 129 8.53 9.64 -15.37
CA ALA A 129 8.87 8.89 -16.57
C ALA A 129 7.70 8.90 -17.58
N GLN A 130 6.49 8.73 -17.10
CA GLN A 130 5.27 8.78 -17.93
C GLN A 130 5.08 10.16 -18.57
N ALA A 131 5.25 11.23 -17.81
CA ALA A 131 5.14 12.61 -18.30
C ALA A 131 6.21 12.92 -19.37
N MET A 132 7.43 12.39 -19.19
CA MET A 132 8.53 12.53 -20.16
C MET A 132 8.47 11.51 -21.30
N ARG A 133 7.42 10.68 -21.39
CA ARG A 133 7.28 9.59 -22.37
C ARG A 133 8.45 8.60 -22.38
N GLN A 134 9.11 8.45 -21.22
CA GLN A 134 10.17 7.47 -21.01
C GLN A 134 9.61 6.12 -20.61
N SER A 135 10.43 5.06 -20.67
CA SER A 135 10.04 3.72 -20.23
C SER A 135 9.67 3.73 -18.74
N VAL A 136 8.52 3.16 -18.44
CA VAL A 136 8.04 2.91 -17.07
C VAL A 136 8.28 1.46 -16.64
N PHE A 137 9.00 0.69 -17.46
CA PHE A 137 9.30 -0.71 -17.17
C PHE A 137 10.07 -0.82 -15.85
N GLY A 138 9.67 -1.76 -14.98
CA GLY A 138 10.30 -1.96 -13.68
C GLY A 138 9.95 -0.89 -12.60
N LYS A 139 9.16 0.13 -12.95
CA LYS A 139 8.72 1.16 -11.99
C LYS A 139 7.27 0.89 -11.58
N PRO A 140 7.00 0.51 -10.34
CA PRO A 140 5.63 0.34 -9.88
C PRO A 140 4.91 1.70 -9.89
N ARG A 141 3.65 1.72 -10.31
CA ARG A 141 2.83 2.94 -10.33
C ARG A 141 2.49 3.44 -8.93
N ILE A 142 2.33 2.51 -7.99
CA ILE A 142 1.97 2.77 -6.59
C ILE A 142 3.03 2.13 -5.72
N ILE A 143 3.50 2.87 -4.75
CA ILE A 143 4.35 2.39 -3.67
C ILE A 143 3.44 2.13 -2.47
N CYS A 144 3.49 0.93 -1.92
CA CYS A 144 2.78 0.56 -0.69
C CYS A 144 3.82 0.27 0.39
N LEU A 145 3.75 1.01 1.49
CA LEU A 145 4.62 0.83 2.65
C LEU A 145 3.96 -0.04 3.73
N ALA A 146 2.72 -0.46 3.52
CA ALA A 146 2.08 -1.44 4.37
C ALA A 146 2.55 -2.84 4.01
N GLU A 147 2.75 -3.67 5.02
CA GLU A 147 3.18 -5.06 4.88
C GLU A 147 2.18 -5.99 5.56
N GLU A 148 2.04 -7.18 5.03
CA GLU A 148 1.32 -8.26 5.70
C GLU A 148 2.32 -9.17 6.40
N ARG A 149 2.35 -9.16 7.73
CA ARG A 149 3.23 -9.99 8.55
C ARG A 149 2.39 -10.97 9.39
N GLY A 150 2.44 -12.25 9.04
CA GLY A 150 1.66 -13.27 9.74
C GLY A 150 0.16 -12.95 9.75
N GLY A 151 -0.44 -12.89 10.94
CA GLY A 151 -1.85 -12.54 11.16
C GLY A 151 -2.14 -11.03 11.21
N TYR A 152 -1.18 -10.16 10.91
CA TYR A 152 -1.28 -8.72 11.08
C TYR A 152 -1.04 -7.96 9.78
N ILE A 153 -1.63 -6.76 9.70
CA ILE A 153 -1.26 -5.71 8.75
C ILE A 153 -0.36 -4.75 9.50
N ALA A 154 0.87 -4.59 9.02
CA ALA A 154 1.85 -3.65 9.56
C ALA A 154 1.82 -2.35 8.75
N LEU A 155 1.57 -1.23 9.40
CA LEU A 155 1.53 0.11 8.84
C LEU A 155 2.68 0.95 9.40
N PRO A 156 3.27 1.86 8.61
CA PRO A 156 4.24 2.82 9.15
C PRO A 156 3.62 3.64 10.29
N ARG A 157 4.41 3.96 11.33
CA ARG A 157 3.93 4.75 12.49
C ARG A 157 3.29 6.07 12.11
N GLY A 158 3.78 6.74 11.05
CA GLY A 158 3.20 7.98 10.53
C GLY A 158 1.78 7.84 9.96
N ALA A 159 1.26 6.61 9.79
CA ALA A 159 -0.12 6.36 9.36
C ALA A 159 -1.13 6.33 10.52
N GLU A 160 -0.69 6.48 11.79
CA GLU A 160 -1.54 6.36 12.99
C GLU A 160 -2.77 7.28 12.92
N LYS A 161 -2.56 8.55 12.62
CA LYS A 161 -3.64 9.53 12.52
C LYS A 161 -4.69 9.12 11.48
N LYS A 162 -4.24 8.72 10.29
CA LYS A 162 -5.14 8.26 9.21
C LYS A 162 -5.88 6.96 9.57
N LEU A 163 -5.23 6.06 10.31
CA LEU A 163 -5.83 4.82 10.79
C LEU A 163 -6.95 5.13 11.79
N VAL A 164 -6.67 5.98 12.76
CA VAL A 164 -7.64 6.39 13.78
C VAL A 164 -8.82 7.14 13.14
N GLU A 165 -8.57 8.05 12.20
CA GLU A 165 -9.61 8.74 11.44
C GLU A 165 -10.50 7.74 10.70
N LEU A 166 -9.91 6.76 9.99
CA LEU A 166 -10.66 5.72 9.28
C LEU A 166 -11.58 4.92 10.22
N LEU A 167 -11.08 4.52 11.40
CA LEU A 167 -11.87 3.75 12.35
C LEU A 167 -13.01 4.58 12.95
N LYS A 168 -12.75 5.86 13.24
CA LYS A 168 -13.79 6.81 13.71
C LYS A 168 -14.86 7.03 12.65
N GLU A 169 -14.46 7.27 11.39
CA GLU A 169 -15.40 7.43 10.27
C GLU A 169 -16.26 6.19 10.04
N SER A 170 -15.67 5.00 10.27
CA SER A 170 -16.38 3.72 10.16
C SER A 170 -17.21 3.36 11.41
N GLY A 171 -17.17 4.16 12.47
CA GLY A 171 -17.89 3.91 13.71
C GLY A 171 -17.39 2.68 14.48
N VAL A 172 -16.10 2.34 14.36
CA VAL A 172 -15.49 1.14 14.94
C VAL A 172 -14.72 1.48 16.20
N PRO A 173 -15.01 0.84 17.35
CA PRO A 173 -14.21 1.00 18.55
C PRO A 173 -12.82 0.41 18.37
N TYR A 174 -11.82 1.09 18.90
CA TYR A 174 -10.43 0.64 18.84
C TYR A 174 -9.71 0.81 20.17
N ARG A 175 -8.69 -0.02 20.39
CA ARG A 175 -7.78 0.06 21.53
C ARG A 175 -6.36 0.10 21.03
N VAL A 176 -5.53 1.01 21.57
CA VAL A 176 -4.11 1.11 21.26
C VAL A 176 -3.33 0.54 22.44
N SER A 177 -2.45 -0.42 22.18
CA SER A 177 -1.44 -0.92 23.10
C SER A 177 -0.08 -0.40 22.66
N ASP A 178 0.67 0.22 23.56
CA ASP A 178 2.02 0.71 23.28
C ASP A 178 3.04 -0.34 23.70
N GLU A 179 3.64 -1.00 22.73
CA GLU A 179 4.64 -2.06 22.87
C GLU A 179 6.00 -1.58 22.31
N ARG A 180 6.21 -0.27 22.28
CA ARG A 180 7.46 0.28 21.78
C ARG A 180 8.61 -0.08 22.74
N PHE A 181 9.71 -0.54 22.14
CA PHE A 181 10.93 -0.71 22.92
C PHE A 181 11.43 0.66 23.37
N VAL A 182 11.48 0.86 24.67
CA VAL A 182 12.11 2.02 25.29
C VAL A 182 13.51 1.57 25.72
N GLY A 183 14.54 2.17 25.15
CA GLY A 183 15.93 1.90 25.51
C GLY A 183 16.19 2.16 27.01
N PRO A 184 17.28 1.63 27.56
CA PRO A 184 17.69 1.98 28.91
C PRO A 184 18.01 3.48 28.98
N GLY A 185 17.60 4.13 30.05
CA GLY A 185 17.88 5.54 30.25
C GLY A 185 19.39 5.82 30.27
N ILE A 186 19.84 6.78 29.48
CA ILE A 186 21.24 7.17 29.38
C ILE A 186 21.52 8.46 30.19
N ARG A 187 22.69 8.52 30.81
CA ARG A 187 23.13 9.71 31.54
C ARG A 187 24.06 10.55 30.66
N VAL A 188 23.45 11.36 29.82
CA VAL A 188 24.13 12.26 28.87
C VAL A 188 23.64 13.68 29.04
N SER A 189 24.52 14.63 28.75
CA SER A 189 24.20 16.06 28.65
C SER A 189 24.75 16.62 27.35
N PHE A 190 24.06 17.57 26.78
CA PHE A 190 24.53 18.27 25.60
C PHE A 190 25.35 19.48 26.02
N ASN A 191 26.64 19.50 25.69
CA ASN A 191 27.60 20.56 26.09
C ASN A 191 27.87 21.54 24.93
N GLY A 192 27.08 21.50 23.86
CA GLY A 192 27.22 22.40 22.71
C GLY A 192 26.30 23.60 22.80
N GLU A 193 26.60 24.62 21.99
CA GLU A 193 25.68 25.75 21.75
C GLU A 193 24.90 25.51 20.49
N LEU A 194 23.58 25.65 20.58
CA LEU A 194 22.69 25.57 19.42
C LEU A 194 22.51 26.98 18.84
N ARG A 195 22.53 27.08 17.52
CA ARG A 195 22.11 28.31 16.81
C ARG A 195 20.59 28.45 16.89
N ASP A 196 20.07 29.66 16.73
CA ASP A 196 18.64 29.92 16.84
C ASP A 196 17.74 28.98 16.04
N GLY A 197 18.04 28.75 14.77
CA GLY A 197 17.28 27.79 13.95
C GLY A 197 17.46 26.32 14.36
N GLN A 198 18.54 25.96 15.04
CA GLN A 198 18.74 24.60 15.56
C GLN A 198 17.95 24.42 16.87
N SER A 199 17.89 25.43 17.71
CA SER A 199 17.09 25.42 18.95
C SER A 199 15.61 25.25 18.62
N GLU A 200 15.09 26.02 17.67
CA GLU A 200 13.71 25.88 17.18
C GLU A 200 13.44 24.47 16.61
N ALA A 201 14.38 23.91 15.84
CA ALA A 201 14.26 22.58 15.31
C ALA A 201 14.20 21.50 16.40
N VAL A 202 15.01 21.63 17.47
CA VAL A 202 15.00 20.70 18.62
C VAL A 202 13.65 20.79 19.34
N GLU A 203 13.17 21.97 19.67
CA GLU A 203 11.88 22.17 20.34
C GLU A 203 10.72 21.57 19.54
N ARG A 204 10.69 21.83 18.24
CA ARG A 204 9.66 21.25 17.37
C ARG A 204 9.73 19.73 17.29
N LEU A 205 10.93 19.15 17.18
CA LEU A 205 11.10 17.69 17.15
C LEU A 205 10.63 17.02 18.44
N LEU A 206 10.86 17.63 19.58
CA LEU A 206 10.42 17.14 20.89
C LEU A 206 8.91 17.26 21.12
N GLY A 207 8.26 18.16 20.40
CA GLY A 207 6.81 18.36 20.49
C GLY A 207 5.97 17.29 19.73
N PHE A 208 6.62 16.42 18.95
CA PHE A 208 5.94 15.43 18.13
C PHE A 208 6.57 14.04 18.26
N GLU A 209 5.75 13.00 18.32
CA GLU A 209 6.25 11.62 18.35
C GLU A 209 6.93 11.19 17.04
N ASN A 210 6.47 11.72 15.90
CA ASN A 210 6.98 11.40 14.59
C ASN A 210 7.10 12.70 13.77
N GLY A 211 8.22 12.86 13.06
CA GLY A 211 8.44 14.03 12.24
C GLY A 211 9.60 13.86 11.28
N ILE A 212 9.73 14.77 10.33
CA ILE A 212 10.83 14.84 9.38
C ILE A 212 11.44 16.22 9.48
N LEU A 213 12.73 16.26 9.86
CA LEU A 213 13.51 17.47 9.79
C LEU A 213 14.13 17.61 8.39
N SER A 214 13.59 18.54 7.59
CA SER A 214 14.20 18.90 6.31
C SER A 214 15.13 20.11 6.53
N ALA A 215 16.42 19.87 6.38
CA ALA A 215 17.43 20.92 6.56
C ALA A 215 18.54 20.78 5.49
N PRO A 216 19.11 21.91 5.01
CA PRO A 216 20.16 21.89 4.00
C PRO A 216 21.43 21.23 4.53
N THR A 217 22.37 20.94 3.64
CA THR A 217 23.71 20.46 3.98
C THR A 217 24.43 21.52 4.80
N GLY A 218 25.15 21.12 5.86
CA GLY A 218 25.85 22.05 6.75
C GLY A 218 24.98 22.70 7.85
N PHE A 219 23.68 22.46 7.90
CA PHE A 219 22.80 23.01 8.93
C PHE A 219 23.13 22.50 10.35
N GLY A 220 23.79 21.34 10.45
CA GLY A 220 24.13 20.74 11.73
C GLY A 220 23.11 19.70 12.23
N LYS A 221 22.54 18.91 11.33
CA LYS A 221 21.57 17.85 11.67
C LYS A 221 22.05 16.91 12.76
N THR A 222 23.34 16.56 12.75
CA THR A 222 23.98 15.74 13.79
C THR A 222 23.95 16.39 15.16
N VAL A 223 24.21 17.71 15.21
CA VAL A 223 24.17 18.50 16.45
C VAL A 223 22.76 18.52 17.03
N ILE A 224 21.76 18.74 16.18
CA ILE A 224 20.34 18.69 16.56
C ILE A 224 19.98 17.29 17.10
N GLY A 225 20.42 16.22 16.40
CA GLY A 225 20.21 14.85 16.87
C GLY A 225 20.81 14.57 18.23
N ALA A 226 22.05 15.04 18.47
CA ALA A 226 22.72 14.91 19.79
C ALA A 226 21.96 15.66 20.88
N ALA A 227 21.48 16.88 20.58
CA ALA A 227 20.71 17.66 21.54
C ALA A 227 19.37 16.99 21.88
N VAL A 228 18.66 16.44 20.87
CA VAL A 228 17.41 15.70 21.09
C VAL A 228 17.63 14.45 21.93
N ILE A 229 18.67 13.66 21.64
CA ILE A 229 19.02 12.46 22.45
C ILE A 229 19.32 12.85 23.90
N ALA A 230 20.08 13.91 24.12
CA ALA A 230 20.40 14.37 25.44
C ALA A 230 19.20 14.85 26.27
N GLN A 231 18.15 15.35 25.59
CA GLN A 231 16.90 15.75 26.24
C GLN A 231 15.94 14.59 26.48
N LEU A 232 15.85 13.64 25.55
CA LEU A 232 15.03 12.43 25.70
C LEU A 232 15.62 11.45 26.71
N LYS A 233 16.95 11.42 26.86
CA LYS A 233 17.68 10.52 27.75
C LYS A 233 17.42 9.03 27.52
N THR A 234 17.08 8.67 26.29
CA THR A 234 16.83 7.29 25.85
C THR A 234 17.56 7.00 24.54
#